data_2390ec85c6f9600f5ef62f9983977267
#
_entry.id   2390ec85c6f9600f5ef62f9983977267
#
_cell.length_a   1.000
_cell.length_b   1.000
_cell.length_c   1.000
_cell.angle_alpha   90.00
_cell.angle_beta   90.00
_cell.angle_gamma   90.00
#
_symmetry.space_group_name_H-M   'P 1'
#
loop_
_entity.id
_entity.type
_entity.pdbx_description
1 polymer ?
#
loop_
_entity_poly.entity_id
_entity_poly.type
_entity_poly.pdbx_seq_one_letter_code
_entity_poly.pdbx_strand_id
1 'polypeptide(L)'
;VPTAEPALLNLGTPVLGLCYGMQLLAHLSGGKVERADRREYGRAMVQVKGGRLFQGFGAGEETPVWMSHGDHVDVAPDGFTVTASSANAPVAAMEHQSLPLYGVQFHPEVAHTPRGGEVLHNFLFEVCGCRPDWTPGNFIEGEITRIRELVGERARVICGLSGGVDSSVAAVLVHRAVGDRLTCIFVDHGLLRLHERVHDRGALRPDP
;
A
#
# COMPACT_ATOMS: atom_id res chain seq x y z
N VAL A 1 22.29 7.26 -5.32
CA VAL A 1 21.22 6.25 -5.05
C VAL A 1 20.31 6.84 -3.98
N PRO A 2 18.98 6.76 -4.11
CA PRO A 2 18.06 7.23 -3.07
C PRO A 2 18.35 6.56 -1.73
N THR A 3 18.25 7.31 -0.64
CA THR A 3 18.46 6.81 0.73
C THR A 3 17.32 7.29 1.64
N ALA A 4 17.25 6.74 2.85
CA ALA A 4 16.33 7.15 3.89
C ALA A 4 17.10 7.67 5.10
N GLU A 5 16.47 8.52 5.89
CA GLU A 5 17.04 8.97 7.15
C GLU A 5 17.19 7.79 8.13
N PRO A 6 18.38 7.56 8.70
CA PRO A 6 18.60 6.46 9.64
C PRO A 6 17.66 6.51 10.87
N ALA A 7 17.17 7.68 11.24
CA ALA A 7 16.19 7.85 12.31
C ALA A 7 14.91 7.02 12.12
N LEU A 8 14.56 6.68 10.85
CA LEU A 8 13.40 5.83 10.53
C LEU A 8 13.46 4.47 11.26
N LEU A 9 14.66 3.91 11.41
CA LEU A 9 14.86 2.60 12.04
C LEU A 9 14.63 2.62 13.56
N ASN A 10 14.63 3.81 14.16
CA ASN A 10 14.52 4.01 15.60
C ASN A 10 13.15 4.54 16.04
N LEU A 11 12.19 4.70 15.13
CA LEU A 11 10.86 5.24 15.44
C LEU A 11 9.98 4.26 16.22
N GLY A 12 10.36 2.98 16.31
CA GLY A 12 9.51 1.94 16.90
C GLY A 12 8.28 1.58 16.06
N THR A 13 8.10 2.23 14.92
CA THR A 13 7.06 1.89 13.95
C THR A 13 7.51 0.69 13.12
N PRO A 14 6.63 -0.30 12.87
CA PRO A 14 6.97 -1.41 11.99
C PRO A 14 7.35 -0.96 10.58
N VAL A 15 8.45 -1.48 10.07
CA VAL A 15 8.99 -1.19 8.73
C VAL A 15 9.14 -2.48 7.95
N LEU A 16 8.58 -2.52 6.74
CA LEU A 16 8.78 -3.59 5.77
C LEU A 16 9.52 -3.04 4.54
N GLY A 17 10.77 -3.45 4.36
CA GLY A 17 11.54 -3.17 3.16
C GLY A 17 11.25 -4.18 2.05
N LEU A 18 10.77 -3.73 0.89
CA LEU A 18 10.55 -4.57 -0.29
C LEU A 18 11.68 -4.32 -1.31
N CYS A 19 12.30 -5.39 -1.80
CA CYS A 19 13.35 -5.37 -2.82
C CYS A 19 14.47 -4.39 -2.46
N TYR A 20 14.55 -3.24 -3.14
CA TYR A 20 15.49 -2.19 -2.80
C TYR A 20 15.34 -1.68 -1.35
N GLY A 21 14.11 -1.63 -0.83
CA GLY A 21 13.84 -1.26 0.56
C GLY A 21 14.49 -2.20 1.58
N MET A 22 14.54 -3.49 1.30
CA MET A 22 15.27 -4.46 2.12
C MET A 22 16.79 -4.24 2.04
N GLN A 23 17.33 -3.98 0.84
CA GLN A 23 18.75 -3.70 0.65
C GLN A 23 19.17 -2.42 1.39
N LEU A 24 18.32 -1.38 1.32
CA LEU A 24 18.52 -0.13 2.04
C LEU A 24 18.47 -0.35 3.56
N LEU A 25 17.51 -1.12 4.05
CA LEU A 25 17.40 -1.51 5.46
C LEU A 25 18.67 -2.24 5.92
N ALA A 26 19.13 -3.22 5.14
CA ALA A 26 20.38 -3.94 5.44
C ALA A 26 21.58 -2.99 5.47
N HIS A 27 21.73 -2.13 4.48
CA HIS A 27 22.84 -1.17 4.39
C HIS A 27 22.85 -0.20 5.59
N LEU A 28 21.72 0.39 5.93
CA LEU A 28 21.60 1.31 7.07
C LEU A 28 21.83 0.64 8.42
N SER A 29 21.64 -0.67 8.50
CA SER A 29 21.88 -1.48 9.71
C SER A 29 23.26 -2.13 9.75
N GLY A 30 24.16 -1.83 8.79
CA GLY A 30 25.52 -2.35 8.75
C GLY A 30 25.67 -3.71 8.07
N GLY A 31 24.67 -4.20 7.38
CA GLY A 31 24.73 -5.40 6.55
C GLY A 31 25.45 -5.17 5.23
N LYS A 32 25.76 -6.25 4.53
CA LYS A 32 26.50 -6.24 3.29
C LYS A 32 25.58 -6.46 2.09
N VAL A 33 25.50 -5.46 1.22
CA VAL A 33 24.81 -5.53 -0.07
C VAL A 33 25.83 -5.64 -1.18
N GLU A 34 25.71 -6.64 -2.02
CA GLU A 34 26.64 -6.91 -3.11
C GLU A 34 25.90 -7.12 -4.43
N ARG A 35 26.64 -6.99 -5.52
CA ARG A 35 26.15 -7.32 -6.85
C ARG A 35 26.05 -8.84 -6.97
N ALA A 36 24.87 -9.32 -7.34
CA ALA A 36 24.67 -10.74 -7.56
C ALA A 36 25.48 -11.24 -8.77
N ASP A 37 26.15 -12.39 -8.64
CA ASP A 37 26.78 -13.07 -9.78
C ASP A 37 25.74 -13.45 -10.84
N ARG A 38 24.56 -13.86 -10.39
CA ARG A 38 23.39 -14.13 -11.22
C ARG A 38 22.24 -13.25 -10.77
N ARG A 39 21.83 -12.38 -11.66
CA ARG A 39 20.63 -11.53 -11.45
C ARG A 39 19.37 -12.40 -11.44
N GLU A 40 18.43 -12.07 -10.57
CA GLU A 40 17.14 -12.74 -10.51
C GLU A 40 16.06 -11.79 -11.06
N TYR A 41 15.51 -12.14 -12.23
CA TYR A 41 14.37 -11.49 -12.84
C TYR A 41 13.31 -12.53 -13.19
N GLY A 42 12.10 -12.38 -12.65
CA GLY A 42 11.01 -13.30 -12.86
C GLY A 42 10.81 -14.27 -11.70
N ARG A 43 10.26 -15.45 -12.02
CA ARG A 43 9.91 -16.46 -11.02
C ARG A 43 11.15 -17.11 -10.43
N ALA A 44 11.23 -17.09 -9.11
CA ALA A 44 12.23 -17.80 -8.31
C ALA A 44 11.55 -18.61 -7.19
N MET A 45 12.26 -19.59 -6.64
CA MET A 45 11.82 -20.34 -5.47
C MET A 45 12.57 -19.84 -4.25
N VAL A 46 11.86 -19.52 -3.18
CA VAL A 46 12.45 -19.22 -1.89
C VAL A 46 12.13 -20.33 -0.91
N GLN A 47 13.15 -20.73 -0.13
CA GLN A 47 12.99 -21.65 0.98
C GLN A 47 12.70 -20.86 2.26
N VAL A 48 11.54 -21.09 2.83
CA VAL A 48 11.09 -20.44 4.07
C VAL A 48 11.79 -21.10 5.26
N LYS A 49 12.40 -20.30 6.13
CA LYS A 49 13.05 -20.75 7.37
C LYS A 49 12.22 -20.47 8.61
N GLY A 50 11.16 -19.66 8.47
CA GLY A 50 10.28 -19.23 9.54
C GLY A 50 10.17 -17.70 9.62
N GLY A 51 9.74 -17.19 10.77
CA GLY A 51 9.60 -15.76 11.01
C GLY A 51 8.15 -15.26 10.97
N ARG A 52 7.94 -14.05 11.47
CA ARG A 52 6.58 -13.48 11.62
C ARG A 52 5.89 -13.22 10.27
N LEU A 53 6.64 -12.83 9.25
CA LEU A 53 6.09 -12.63 7.91
C LEU A 53 5.60 -13.94 7.26
N PHE A 54 6.14 -15.08 7.71
CA PHE A 54 5.85 -16.40 7.13
C PHE A 54 4.98 -17.27 8.05
N GLN A 55 4.19 -16.67 8.93
CA GLN A 55 3.17 -17.42 9.66
C GLN A 55 2.20 -18.08 8.68
N GLY A 56 1.91 -19.38 8.90
CA GLY A 56 1.11 -20.20 7.98
C GLY A 56 1.90 -20.90 6.87
N PHE A 57 3.23 -20.67 6.80
CA PHE A 57 4.13 -21.41 5.91
C PHE A 57 4.83 -22.53 6.70
N GLY A 58 5.07 -23.65 6.03
CA GLY A 58 5.85 -24.75 6.61
C GLY A 58 7.33 -24.42 6.71
N ALA A 59 7.99 -24.84 7.80
CA ALA A 59 9.44 -24.70 7.89
C ALA A 59 10.13 -25.58 6.82
N GLY A 60 10.99 -24.97 6.01
CA GLY A 60 11.62 -25.62 4.85
C GLY A 60 10.75 -25.64 3.60
N GLU A 61 9.55 -25.09 3.64
CA GLU A 61 8.67 -24.99 2.47
C GLU A 61 9.31 -24.12 1.37
N GLU A 62 9.24 -24.62 0.15
CA GLU A 62 9.60 -23.85 -1.05
C GLU A 62 8.35 -23.17 -1.62
N THR A 63 8.42 -21.85 -1.75
CA THR A 63 7.31 -21.07 -2.32
C THR A 63 7.77 -20.22 -3.51
N PRO A 64 6.97 -20.16 -4.60
CA PRO A 64 7.31 -19.32 -5.73
C PRO A 64 7.08 -17.84 -5.41
N VAL A 65 8.06 -17.03 -5.82
CA VAL A 65 8.01 -15.56 -5.67
C VAL A 65 8.47 -14.90 -6.96
N TRP A 66 8.20 -13.60 -7.08
CA TRP A 66 8.69 -12.78 -8.19
C TRP A 66 9.89 -11.95 -7.74
N MET A 67 11.04 -12.15 -8.37
CA MET A 67 12.28 -11.41 -8.15
C MET A 67 12.50 -10.38 -9.26
N SER A 68 13.11 -9.25 -8.91
CA SER A 68 13.50 -8.20 -9.85
C SER A 68 14.73 -7.44 -9.32
N HIS A 69 15.87 -8.12 -9.22
CA HIS A 69 17.06 -7.50 -8.67
C HIS A 69 18.37 -7.96 -9.32
N GLY A 70 19.35 -7.04 -9.31
CA GLY A 70 20.72 -7.30 -9.73
C GLY A 70 21.71 -7.30 -8.55
N ASP A 71 21.31 -6.72 -7.42
CA ASP A 71 22.05 -6.69 -6.17
C ASP A 71 21.24 -7.44 -5.11
N HIS A 72 21.90 -8.01 -4.10
CA HIS A 72 21.26 -8.73 -3.01
C HIS A 72 21.97 -8.45 -1.68
N VAL A 73 21.29 -8.75 -0.58
CA VAL A 73 21.93 -8.79 0.74
C VAL A 73 22.72 -10.09 0.84
N ASP A 74 24.02 -9.99 0.89
CA ASP A 74 24.94 -11.13 1.02
C ASP A 74 25.04 -11.57 2.49
N VAL A 75 25.18 -10.60 3.39
CA VAL A 75 25.25 -10.82 4.84
C VAL A 75 24.19 -9.97 5.52
N ALA A 76 23.31 -10.65 6.26
CA ALA A 76 22.32 -9.95 7.09
C ALA A 76 23.02 -9.12 8.17
N PRO A 77 22.49 -7.94 8.54
CA PRO A 77 23.06 -7.13 9.61
C PRO A 77 22.98 -7.84 10.97
N ASP A 78 23.81 -7.41 11.90
CA ASP A 78 23.74 -7.84 13.29
C ASP A 78 22.35 -7.58 13.87
N GLY A 79 21.83 -8.52 14.63
CA GLY A 79 20.49 -8.47 15.20
C GLY A 79 19.37 -8.91 14.24
N PHE A 80 19.67 -9.22 12.98
CA PHE A 80 18.71 -9.78 12.05
C PHE A 80 18.82 -11.30 11.92
N THR A 81 17.68 -11.94 11.76
CA THR A 81 17.57 -13.37 11.45
C THR A 81 17.10 -13.52 10.00
N VAL A 82 17.77 -14.40 9.25
CA VAL A 82 17.37 -14.75 7.87
C VAL A 82 16.16 -15.67 7.93
N THR A 83 15.02 -15.22 7.38
CA THR A 83 13.74 -15.93 7.42
C THR A 83 13.38 -16.62 6.11
N ALA A 84 14.06 -16.28 5.01
CA ALA A 84 14.02 -17.05 3.76
C ALA A 84 15.30 -16.87 2.94
N SER A 85 15.59 -17.83 2.06
CA SER A 85 16.72 -17.78 1.13
C SER A 85 16.31 -18.33 -0.24
N SER A 86 16.98 -17.88 -1.32
CA SER A 86 16.88 -18.49 -2.65
C SER A 86 18.25 -19.05 -3.08
N ALA A 87 18.28 -19.69 -4.25
CA ALA A 87 19.52 -20.23 -4.80
C ALA A 87 20.58 -19.14 -5.09
N ASN A 88 20.15 -17.90 -5.37
CA ASN A 88 21.00 -16.78 -5.76
C ASN A 88 20.93 -15.59 -4.77
N ALA A 89 20.06 -15.66 -3.75
CA ALA A 89 19.98 -14.68 -2.69
C ALA A 89 20.01 -15.38 -1.33
N PRO A 90 21.18 -15.40 -0.64
CA PRO A 90 21.33 -16.05 0.66
C PRO A 90 20.42 -15.44 1.72
N VAL A 91 20.09 -14.16 1.57
CA VAL A 91 19.10 -13.43 2.37
C VAL A 91 17.97 -12.99 1.44
N ALA A 92 16.95 -13.84 1.26
CA ALA A 92 15.74 -13.50 0.49
C ALA A 92 14.67 -12.86 1.38
N ALA A 93 14.74 -13.08 2.70
CA ALA A 93 13.97 -12.35 3.69
C ALA A 93 14.71 -12.34 5.03
N MET A 94 14.47 -11.29 5.80
CA MET A 94 15.06 -11.12 7.12
C MET A 94 14.12 -10.35 8.06
N GLU A 95 14.25 -10.60 9.36
CA GLU A 95 13.58 -9.86 10.41
C GLU A 95 14.52 -9.55 11.56
N HIS A 96 14.36 -8.38 12.19
CA HIS A 96 15.16 -8.02 13.35
C HIS A 96 14.60 -8.70 14.60
N GLN A 97 15.49 -9.17 15.47
CA GLN A 97 15.14 -9.96 16.65
C GLN A 97 14.35 -9.21 17.71
N SER A 98 14.53 -7.89 17.83
CA SER A 98 13.93 -7.06 18.88
C SER A 98 13.22 -5.79 18.35
N LEU A 99 13.56 -5.32 17.16
CA LEU A 99 12.92 -4.17 16.53
C LEU A 99 11.89 -4.62 15.50
N PRO A 100 10.83 -3.85 15.21
CA PRO A 100 9.82 -4.22 14.23
C PRO A 100 10.30 -3.91 12.79
N LEU A 101 11.47 -4.44 12.41
CA LEU A 101 12.10 -4.23 11.11
C LEU A 101 12.14 -5.54 10.32
N TYR A 102 11.59 -5.49 9.11
CA TYR A 102 11.41 -6.65 8.22
C TYR A 102 11.87 -6.31 6.82
N GLY A 103 12.37 -7.30 6.10
CA GLY A 103 12.76 -7.14 4.72
C GLY A 103 12.50 -8.39 3.88
N VAL A 104 12.06 -8.21 2.64
CA VAL A 104 11.96 -9.26 1.63
C VAL A 104 12.57 -8.78 0.32
N GLN A 105 13.36 -9.64 -0.35
CA GLN A 105 14.00 -9.31 -1.62
C GLN A 105 13.06 -9.41 -2.80
N PHE A 106 12.01 -10.20 -2.68
CA PHE A 106 10.98 -10.40 -3.69
C PHE A 106 9.83 -9.37 -3.58
N HIS A 107 8.93 -9.43 -4.54
CA HIS A 107 7.75 -8.57 -4.64
C HIS A 107 6.49 -9.34 -4.19
N PRO A 108 6.06 -9.21 -2.92
CA PRO A 108 4.85 -9.87 -2.43
C PRO A 108 3.56 -9.24 -2.98
N GLU A 109 3.62 -8.00 -3.47
CA GLU A 109 2.48 -7.22 -3.96
C GLU A 109 2.02 -7.61 -5.36
N VAL A 110 2.83 -8.36 -6.12
CA VAL A 110 2.50 -8.72 -7.50
C VAL A 110 1.77 -10.06 -7.60
N ALA A 111 0.90 -10.21 -8.60
CA ALA A 111 0.15 -11.44 -8.83
C ALA A 111 1.03 -12.69 -9.09
N HIS A 112 2.28 -12.48 -9.49
CA HIS A 112 3.26 -13.54 -9.76
C HIS A 112 3.90 -14.13 -8.48
N THR A 113 3.59 -13.57 -7.31
CA THR A 113 3.91 -14.14 -5.99
C THR A 113 2.61 -14.67 -5.37
N PRO A 114 2.24 -15.96 -5.60
CA PRO A 114 0.91 -16.47 -5.27
C PRO A 114 0.51 -16.33 -3.80
N ARG A 115 1.47 -16.50 -2.88
CA ARG A 115 1.27 -16.34 -1.44
C ARG A 115 1.75 -15.00 -0.89
N GLY A 116 2.00 -14.02 -1.78
CA GLY A 116 2.45 -12.67 -1.37
C GLY A 116 1.42 -11.94 -0.51
N GLY A 117 0.13 -12.15 -0.78
CA GLY A 117 -0.95 -11.63 0.04
C GLY A 117 -0.91 -12.11 1.49
N GLU A 118 -0.47 -13.35 1.77
CA GLU A 118 -0.30 -13.88 3.13
C GLU A 118 0.86 -13.18 3.86
N VAL A 119 1.98 -12.93 3.16
CA VAL A 119 3.13 -12.20 3.71
C VAL A 119 2.72 -10.76 4.10
N LEU A 120 1.98 -10.07 3.21
CA LEU A 120 1.47 -8.72 3.48
C LEU A 120 0.42 -8.72 4.60
N HIS A 121 -0.46 -9.72 4.63
CA HIS A 121 -1.43 -9.91 5.71
C HIS A 121 -0.73 -10.05 7.06
N ASN A 122 0.28 -10.92 7.14
CA ASN A 122 1.03 -11.14 8.37
C ASN A 122 1.73 -9.84 8.82
N PHE A 123 2.30 -9.07 7.90
CA PHE A 123 2.87 -7.77 8.24
C PHE A 123 1.82 -6.80 8.78
N LEU A 124 0.70 -6.61 8.07
CA LEU A 124 -0.31 -5.61 8.43
C LEU A 124 -1.05 -5.97 9.72
N PHE A 125 -1.44 -7.22 9.88
CA PHE A 125 -2.32 -7.59 11.00
C PHE A 125 -1.55 -8.18 12.19
N GLU A 126 -0.53 -9.04 11.95
CA GLU A 126 0.18 -9.70 13.04
C GLU A 126 1.38 -8.88 13.55
N VAL A 127 1.99 -8.05 12.68
CA VAL A 127 3.12 -7.20 13.08
C VAL A 127 2.63 -5.80 13.44
N CYS A 128 1.88 -5.14 12.55
CA CYS A 128 1.43 -3.76 12.75
C CYS A 128 0.18 -3.67 13.64
N GLY A 129 -0.58 -4.75 13.81
CA GLY A 129 -1.85 -4.74 14.56
C GLY A 129 -2.93 -3.88 13.90
N CYS A 130 -2.87 -3.69 12.59
CA CYS A 130 -3.88 -2.95 11.84
C CYS A 130 -5.25 -3.62 11.97
N ARG A 131 -6.30 -2.81 11.95
CA ARG A 131 -7.67 -3.31 11.89
C ARG A 131 -8.16 -3.33 10.45
N PRO A 132 -8.89 -4.37 9.99
CA PRO A 132 -9.44 -4.42 8.64
C PRO A 132 -10.74 -3.60 8.55
N ASP A 133 -10.71 -2.36 9.04
CA ASP A 133 -11.86 -1.46 9.14
C ASP A 133 -11.93 -0.47 7.96
N TRP A 134 -10.90 -0.42 7.12
CA TRP A 134 -10.94 0.36 5.90
C TRP A 134 -11.76 -0.38 4.83
N THR A 135 -13.00 0.06 4.64
CA THR A 135 -13.89 -0.39 3.56
C THR A 135 -14.38 0.82 2.80
N PRO A 136 -14.79 0.70 1.52
CA PRO A 136 -15.40 1.81 0.78
C PRO A 136 -16.57 2.44 1.53
N GLY A 137 -17.40 1.65 2.22
CA GLY A 137 -18.51 2.14 3.04
C GLY A 137 -18.03 2.99 4.22
N ASN A 138 -17.09 2.47 5.01
CA ASN A 138 -16.55 3.20 6.16
C ASN A 138 -15.79 4.46 5.73
N PHE A 139 -15.08 4.40 4.59
CA PHE A 139 -14.44 5.57 4.00
C PHE A 139 -15.46 6.67 3.64
N ILE A 140 -16.56 6.30 2.95
CA ILE A 140 -17.63 7.22 2.57
C ILE A 140 -18.23 7.89 3.82
N GLU A 141 -18.60 7.15 4.85
CA GLU A 141 -19.19 7.70 6.07
C GLU A 141 -18.20 8.58 6.85
N GLY A 142 -16.92 8.18 6.88
CA GLY A 142 -15.85 9.00 7.45
C GLY A 142 -15.68 10.33 6.72
N GLU A 143 -15.66 10.33 5.39
CA GLU A 143 -15.54 11.55 4.58
C GLU A 143 -16.78 12.45 4.71
N ILE A 144 -17.98 11.88 4.77
CA ILE A 144 -19.21 12.65 5.04
C ILE A 144 -19.09 13.38 6.39
N THR A 145 -18.63 12.69 7.41
CA THR A 145 -18.44 13.30 8.75
C THR A 145 -17.40 14.41 8.71
N ARG A 146 -16.25 14.16 8.07
CA ARG A 146 -15.18 15.15 7.91
C ARG A 146 -15.64 16.40 7.15
N ILE A 147 -16.43 16.22 6.08
CA ILE A 147 -16.99 17.34 5.31
C ILE A 147 -17.97 18.14 6.16
N ARG A 148 -18.83 17.50 6.98
CA ARG A 148 -19.74 18.20 7.90
C ARG A 148 -18.99 19.07 8.90
N GLU A 149 -17.94 18.52 9.50
CA GLU A 149 -17.11 19.26 10.45
C GLU A 149 -16.41 20.46 9.80
N LEU A 150 -15.82 20.24 8.60
CA LEU A 150 -15.11 21.29 7.86
C LEU A 150 -16.06 22.45 7.43
N VAL A 151 -17.26 22.12 6.94
CA VAL A 151 -18.25 23.11 6.45
C VAL A 151 -18.98 23.77 7.61
N GLY A 152 -19.14 23.07 8.72
CA GLY A 152 -19.92 23.54 9.85
C GLY A 152 -21.42 23.60 9.53
N GLU A 153 -22.20 24.23 10.42
CA GLU A 153 -23.66 24.20 10.33
C GLU A 153 -24.28 25.25 9.37
N ARG A 154 -23.56 26.34 9.09
CA ARG A 154 -24.13 27.51 8.40
C ARG A 154 -23.59 27.78 7.01
N ALA A 155 -22.36 27.31 6.71
CA ALA A 155 -21.72 27.60 5.44
C ALA A 155 -22.42 26.86 4.28
N ARG A 156 -22.44 27.50 3.12
CA ARG A 156 -22.89 26.92 1.85
C ARG A 156 -21.69 26.48 1.04
N VAL A 157 -21.86 25.45 0.23
CA VAL A 157 -20.83 24.89 -0.63
C VAL A 157 -21.23 25.07 -2.10
N ILE A 158 -20.27 25.42 -2.92
CA ILE A 158 -20.42 25.43 -4.39
C ILE A 158 -19.54 24.34 -4.97
N CYS A 159 -20.10 23.51 -5.83
CA CYS A 159 -19.37 22.46 -6.56
C CYS A 159 -19.50 22.70 -8.07
N GLY A 160 -18.37 22.86 -8.75
CA GLY A 160 -18.32 22.88 -10.21
C GLY A 160 -18.37 21.44 -10.75
N LEU A 161 -19.32 21.18 -11.65
CA LEU A 161 -19.45 19.90 -12.33
C LEU A 161 -18.80 19.97 -13.71
N SER A 162 -17.89 19.03 -13.99
CA SER A 162 -17.22 18.92 -15.29
C SER A 162 -17.86 17.89 -16.22
N GLY A 163 -18.92 17.19 -15.77
CA GLY A 163 -19.48 16.03 -16.46
C GLY A 163 -18.69 14.73 -16.27
N GLY A 164 -17.57 14.76 -15.54
CA GLY A 164 -16.75 13.59 -15.22
C GLY A 164 -17.18 12.88 -13.94
N VAL A 165 -16.76 11.62 -13.79
CA VAL A 165 -17.07 10.77 -12.63
C VAL A 165 -16.56 11.42 -11.33
N ASP A 166 -15.39 11.99 -11.31
CA ASP A 166 -14.77 12.55 -10.10
C ASP A 166 -15.57 13.71 -9.52
N SER A 167 -15.99 14.66 -10.37
CA SER A 167 -16.82 15.79 -9.95
C SER A 167 -18.21 15.36 -9.48
N SER A 168 -18.78 14.32 -10.11
CA SER A 168 -20.06 13.76 -9.72
C SER A 168 -19.98 13.06 -8.35
N VAL A 169 -18.93 12.25 -8.12
CA VAL A 169 -18.68 11.60 -6.83
C VAL A 169 -18.47 12.65 -5.73
N ALA A 170 -17.66 13.68 -5.99
CA ALA A 170 -17.45 14.78 -5.05
C ALA A 170 -18.76 15.49 -4.69
N ALA A 171 -19.60 15.80 -5.70
CA ALA A 171 -20.90 16.44 -5.48
C ALA A 171 -21.84 15.56 -4.63
N VAL A 172 -21.91 14.26 -4.90
CA VAL A 172 -22.73 13.32 -4.12
C VAL A 172 -22.23 13.22 -2.67
N LEU A 173 -20.93 13.11 -2.42
CA LEU A 173 -20.37 13.07 -1.07
C LEU A 173 -20.69 14.37 -0.30
N VAL A 174 -20.47 15.52 -0.93
CA VAL A 174 -20.79 16.82 -0.32
C VAL A 174 -22.29 16.96 -0.07
N HIS A 175 -23.16 16.54 -1.03
CA HIS A 175 -24.61 16.59 -0.82
C HIS A 175 -25.05 15.71 0.35
N ARG A 176 -24.52 14.49 0.49
CA ARG A 176 -24.78 13.63 1.65
C ARG A 176 -24.34 14.26 2.97
N ALA A 177 -23.31 15.10 2.93
CA ALA A 177 -22.81 15.78 4.12
C ALA A 177 -23.64 17.01 4.52
N VAL A 178 -23.99 17.87 3.53
CA VAL A 178 -24.55 19.21 3.80
C VAL A 178 -25.95 19.44 3.24
N GLY A 179 -26.49 18.50 2.48
CA GLY A 179 -27.82 18.57 1.90
C GLY A 179 -28.04 19.80 1.00
N ASP A 180 -29.13 20.51 1.18
CA ASP A 180 -29.55 21.68 0.37
C ASP A 180 -28.59 22.88 0.47
N ARG A 181 -27.57 22.80 1.31
CA ARG A 181 -26.53 23.83 1.37
C ARG A 181 -25.49 23.70 0.25
N LEU A 182 -25.55 22.62 -0.54
CA LEU A 182 -24.75 22.45 -1.76
C LEU A 182 -25.45 23.10 -2.94
N THR A 183 -24.69 23.87 -3.73
CA THR A 183 -25.10 24.36 -5.05
C THR A 183 -24.13 23.82 -6.10
N CYS A 184 -24.64 22.99 -7.02
CA CYS A 184 -23.85 22.49 -8.14
C CYS A 184 -23.98 23.43 -9.34
N ILE A 185 -22.85 23.77 -9.97
CA ILE A 185 -22.79 24.60 -11.16
C ILE A 185 -22.19 23.76 -12.29
N PHE A 186 -22.98 23.53 -13.31
CA PHE A 186 -22.56 22.88 -14.55
C PHE A 186 -22.46 23.93 -15.66
N VAL A 187 -21.29 23.96 -16.34
CA VAL A 187 -21.05 24.91 -17.43
C VAL A 187 -21.12 24.18 -18.77
N ASP A 188 -22.18 24.45 -19.54
CA ASP A 188 -22.28 23.99 -20.93
C ASP A 188 -21.52 24.95 -21.83
N HIS A 189 -20.30 24.56 -22.22
CA HIS A 189 -19.42 25.34 -23.10
C HIS A 189 -19.51 24.90 -24.58
N GLY A 190 -20.47 24.03 -24.93
CA GLY A 190 -20.70 23.56 -26.30
C GLY A 190 -19.71 22.44 -26.78
N LEU A 191 -18.77 22.01 -25.96
CA LEU A 191 -17.82 20.93 -26.26
C LEU A 191 -18.02 19.72 -25.35
N LEU A 192 -19.24 19.50 -24.89
CA LEU A 192 -19.61 18.38 -24.05
C LEU A 192 -19.65 17.07 -24.85
N ARG A 193 -19.45 15.95 -24.16
CA ARG A 193 -19.65 14.61 -24.74
C ARG A 193 -21.12 14.39 -25.09
N LEU A 194 -21.36 13.49 -26.04
CA LEU A 194 -22.72 13.13 -26.44
C LEU A 194 -23.55 12.68 -25.21
N HIS A 195 -24.67 13.34 -24.97
CA HIS A 195 -25.62 13.13 -23.85
C HIS A 195 -25.11 13.52 -22.45
N GLU A 196 -23.92 14.07 -22.28
CA GLU A 196 -23.36 14.47 -20.99
C GLU A 196 -24.30 15.43 -20.23
N ARG A 197 -24.86 16.40 -20.92
CA ARG A 197 -25.86 17.37 -20.39
C ARG A 197 -27.13 16.72 -19.80
N VAL A 198 -27.51 15.54 -20.30
CA VAL A 198 -28.74 14.84 -19.87
C VAL A 198 -28.44 13.98 -18.65
N HIS A 199 -27.28 13.36 -18.62
CA HIS A 199 -26.85 12.50 -17.50
C HIS A 199 -26.69 13.29 -16.20
N ASP A 200 -26.06 14.46 -16.23
CA ASP A 200 -25.85 15.27 -15.02
C ASP A 200 -27.16 15.84 -14.41
N ARG A 201 -28.13 16.14 -15.24
CA ARG A 201 -29.44 16.57 -14.74
C ARG A 201 -30.24 15.46 -14.06
N GLY A 202 -29.98 14.19 -14.40
CA GLY A 202 -30.63 13.01 -13.81
C GLY A 202 -29.99 12.57 -12.50
N ALA A 203 -28.66 12.64 -12.40
CA ALA A 203 -27.90 12.14 -11.27
C ALA A 203 -28.04 12.99 -9.98
N LEU A 204 -28.50 14.24 -10.10
CA LEU A 204 -28.61 15.18 -8.99
C LEU A 204 -30.07 15.45 -8.55
N ARG A 205 -31.06 14.71 -9.05
CA ARG A 205 -32.42 14.76 -8.50
C ARG A 205 -32.44 13.93 -7.21
N PRO A 206 -32.92 14.50 -6.10
CA PRO A 206 -33.26 13.67 -4.94
C PRO A 206 -34.27 12.62 -5.38
N ASP A 207 -34.09 11.38 -4.97
CA ASP A 207 -35.13 10.35 -5.04
C ASP A 207 -36.39 10.89 -4.37
N PRO A 208 -37.56 10.65 -4.95
CA PRO A 208 -38.84 11.17 -4.43
C PRO A 208 -39.16 10.63 -3.04
#